data_376b794f84f4c8cc5abcdb26782b2d67
#
_entry.id   376b794f84f4c8cc5abcdb26782b2d67
#
_cell.length_a   1.000
_cell.length_b   1.000
_cell.length_c   1.000
_cell.angle_alpha   90.00
_cell.angle_beta   90.00
_cell.angle_gamma   90.00
#
_symmetry.space_group_name_H-M   'P 1'
#
loop_
_entity.id
_entity.type
_entity.pdbx_description
1 polymer ?
#
loop_
_entity_poly.entity_id
_entity_poly.type
_entity_poly.pdbx_seq_one_letter_code
_entity_poly.pdbx_strand_id
1 'polypeptide(L)'
;MKRTLLPILAASALALSGPLLSSCGFTPLYGSQTVTKGLGAIEVVAADGRAGYLVREQLDDALARDVNVLPSHRLVFTVKEMRYARGVRVDNVANRYELNMTVNWRLLDAKTGQQVRAGSANAVVTYDSADQPYAAIAAQQDGQERAATEAARKIQLDLAAWLAGRAA
;
A
#
# COMPACT_ATOMS: atom_id res chain seq x y z
N MET A 1 -60.87 20.35 -13.28
CA MET A 1 -59.79 19.57 -13.93
C MET A 1 -58.39 20.24 -13.80
N LYS A 2 -58.06 20.95 -12.68
CA LYS A 2 -56.76 21.65 -12.50
C LYS A 2 -55.90 21.15 -11.30
N ARG A 3 -56.38 20.15 -10.56
CA ARG A 3 -55.71 19.67 -9.32
C ARG A 3 -54.85 18.40 -9.47
N THR A 4 -54.92 17.73 -10.62
CA THR A 4 -54.19 16.48 -10.86
C THR A 4 -52.84 16.63 -11.59
N LEU A 5 -52.54 17.84 -12.15
CA LEU A 5 -51.31 18.11 -12.90
C LEU A 5 -50.10 18.46 -11.98
N LEU A 6 -50.37 18.94 -10.75
CA LEU A 6 -49.33 19.37 -9.84
C LEU A 6 -48.47 18.20 -9.31
N PRO A 7 -49.03 17.02 -8.92
CA PRO A 7 -48.23 15.90 -8.46
C PRO A 7 -47.41 15.22 -9.55
N ILE A 8 -47.86 15.29 -10.83
CA ILE A 8 -47.15 14.69 -11.95
C ILE A 8 -45.92 15.55 -12.32
N LEU A 9 -45.98 16.85 -12.21
CA LEU A 9 -44.83 17.75 -12.41
C LEU A 9 -43.78 17.60 -11.30
N ALA A 10 -44.19 17.37 -10.06
CA ALA A 10 -43.27 17.13 -8.94
C ALA A 10 -42.55 15.79 -9.06
N ALA A 11 -43.23 14.74 -9.53
CA ALA A 11 -42.64 13.42 -9.74
C ALA A 11 -41.63 13.41 -10.91
N SER A 12 -41.86 14.18 -11.97
CA SER A 12 -40.91 14.28 -13.09
C SER A 12 -39.66 15.08 -12.76
N ALA A 13 -39.74 16.08 -11.88
CA ALA A 13 -38.56 16.82 -11.40
C ALA A 13 -37.61 15.99 -10.53
N LEU A 14 -38.19 15.07 -9.75
CA LEU A 14 -37.41 14.16 -8.89
C LEU A 14 -36.67 13.07 -9.69
N ALA A 15 -37.24 12.65 -10.85
CA ALA A 15 -36.64 11.63 -11.71
C ALA A 15 -35.45 12.17 -12.54
N LEU A 16 -35.37 13.49 -12.78
CA LEU A 16 -34.28 14.11 -13.55
C LEU A 16 -33.04 14.42 -12.69
N SER A 17 -33.15 14.43 -11.37
CA SER A 17 -32.01 14.72 -10.47
C SER A 17 -31.09 13.52 -10.22
N GLY A 18 -31.50 12.30 -10.54
CA GLY A 18 -30.73 11.07 -10.33
C GLY A 18 -29.42 10.96 -11.12
N PRO A 19 -29.34 11.29 -12.42
CA PRO A 19 -28.13 11.12 -13.22
C PRO A 19 -27.04 12.18 -12.99
N LEU A 20 -27.36 13.31 -12.35
CA LEU A 20 -26.40 14.39 -12.11
C LEU A 20 -25.41 14.11 -10.96
N LEU A 21 -25.69 13.16 -10.08
CA LEU A 21 -24.80 12.75 -8.99
C LEU A 21 -23.71 11.75 -9.41
N SER A 22 -23.82 11.14 -10.58
CA SER A 22 -22.83 10.20 -11.12
C SER A 22 -21.63 10.88 -11.78
N SER A 23 -21.60 12.21 -11.85
CA SER A 23 -20.58 13.00 -12.54
C SER A 23 -19.30 13.26 -11.73
N CYS A 24 -19.24 12.84 -10.46
CA CYS A 24 -17.96 12.78 -9.76
C CYS A 24 -17.23 11.53 -10.27
N GLY A 25 -16.35 11.68 -11.26
CA GLY A 25 -15.57 10.62 -11.90
C GLY A 25 -14.60 9.90 -10.96
N PHE A 26 -15.07 9.53 -9.77
CA PHE A 26 -14.33 8.70 -8.81
C PHE A 26 -14.46 7.24 -9.21
N THR A 27 -13.46 6.73 -9.93
CA THR A 27 -13.30 5.29 -10.15
C THR A 27 -12.48 4.71 -9.00
N PRO A 28 -13.03 3.81 -8.16
CA PRO A 28 -12.25 3.18 -7.11
C PRO A 28 -11.11 2.37 -7.73
N LEU A 29 -9.89 2.62 -7.31
CA LEU A 29 -8.66 2.01 -7.84
C LEU A 29 -8.72 0.47 -7.83
N TYR A 30 -9.37 -0.11 -6.82
CA TYR A 30 -9.56 -1.55 -6.65
C TYR A 30 -10.93 -2.05 -7.16
N GLY A 31 -11.75 -1.20 -7.78
CA GLY A 31 -13.05 -1.59 -8.35
C GLY A 31 -12.92 -2.42 -9.64
N SER A 32 -11.76 -2.38 -10.28
CA SER A 32 -11.49 -3.14 -11.51
C SER A 32 -10.95 -4.53 -11.17
N GLN A 33 -11.63 -5.59 -11.63
CA GLN A 33 -11.14 -6.97 -11.52
C GLN A 33 -9.79 -7.17 -12.23
N THR A 34 -9.47 -6.37 -13.23
CA THR A 34 -8.19 -6.41 -13.94
C THR A 34 -7.04 -6.00 -13.02
N VAL A 35 -7.24 -4.96 -12.21
CA VAL A 35 -6.23 -4.49 -11.26
C VAL A 35 -6.01 -5.52 -10.14
N THR A 36 -7.08 -6.02 -9.51
CA THR A 36 -6.97 -7.01 -8.43
C THR A 36 -6.34 -8.32 -8.89
N LYS A 37 -6.75 -8.86 -10.04
CA LYS A 37 -6.12 -10.06 -10.63
C LYS A 37 -4.66 -9.79 -11.03
N GLY A 38 -4.37 -8.61 -11.56
CA GLY A 38 -3.02 -8.21 -11.93
C GLY A 38 -2.08 -8.13 -10.72
N LEU A 39 -2.54 -7.57 -9.59
CA LEU A 39 -1.79 -7.54 -8.34
C LEU A 39 -1.55 -8.95 -7.78
N GLY A 40 -2.59 -9.80 -7.74
CA GLY A 40 -2.48 -11.18 -7.26
C GLY A 40 -1.58 -12.09 -8.11
N ALA A 41 -1.27 -11.69 -9.35
CA ALA A 41 -0.35 -12.39 -10.23
C ALA A 41 1.11 -11.88 -10.13
N ILE A 42 1.45 -11.04 -9.16
CA ILE A 42 2.82 -10.58 -8.91
C ILE A 42 3.47 -11.48 -7.86
N GLU A 43 4.58 -12.13 -8.22
CA GLU A 43 5.41 -12.89 -7.30
C GLU A 43 6.39 -11.95 -6.58
N VAL A 44 6.41 -11.99 -5.24
CA VAL A 44 7.34 -11.19 -4.43
C VAL A 44 8.58 -12.01 -4.11
N VAL A 45 9.74 -11.55 -4.53
CA VAL A 45 11.03 -12.19 -4.24
C VAL A 45 11.62 -11.56 -2.98
N ALA A 46 11.86 -12.38 -1.95
CA ALA A 46 12.38 -11.91 -0.67
C ALA A 46 13.76 -11.26 -0.83
N ALA A 47 13.95 -10.12 -0.16
CA ALA A 47 15.25 -9.56 0.11
C ALA A 47 15.86 -10.21 1.37
N ASP A 48 17.18 -10.10 1.51
CA ASP A 48 17.89 -10.66 2.67
C ASP A 48 17.53 -9.94 3.98
N GLY A 49 17.63 -10.67 5.08
CA GLY A 49 17.48 -10.18 6.44
C GLY A 49 16.04 -10.03 6.92
N ARG A 50 15.87 -9.70 8.21
CA ARG A 50 14.56 -9.57 8.87
C ARG A 50 13.66 -8.54 8.19
N ALA A 51 14.20 -7.37 7.88
CA ALA A 51 13.44 -6.31 7.23
C ALA A 51 12.93 -6.73 5.85
N GLY A 52 13.75 -7.46 5.07
CA GLY A 52 13.35 -8.03 3.79
C GLY A 52 12.22 -9.04 3.94
N TYR A 53 12.30 -9.90 4.96
CA TYR A 53 11.23 -10.86 5.27
C TYR A 53 9.90 -10.16 5.61
N LEU A 54 9.94 -9.16 6.51
CA LEU A 54 8.75 -8.42 6.91
C LEU A 54 8.09 -7.68 5.72
N VAL A 55 8.90 -6.99 4.90
CA VAL A 55 8.38 -6.30 3.72
C VAL A 55 7.78 -7.28 2.73
N ARG A 56 8.38 -8.47 2.52
CA ARG A 56 7.81 -9.50 1.66
C ARG A 56 6.46 -9.98 2.18
N GLU A 57 6.36 -10.33 3.46
CA GLU A 57 5.12 -10.79 4.09
C GLU A 57 4.00 -9.77 3.90
N GLN A 58 4.28 -8.50 4.19
CA GLN A 58 3.30 -7.42 4.02
C GLN A 58 2.96 -7.14 2.55
N LEU A 59 3.88 -7.37 1.62
CA LEU A 59 3.61 -7.26 0.18
C LEU A 59 2.75 -8.42 -0.32
N ASP A 60 3.03 -9.66 0.09
CA ASP A 60 2.21 -10.82 -0.28
C ASP A 60 0.75 -10.63 0.16
N ASP A 61 0.54 -10.12 1.38
CA ASP A 61 -0.79 -9.79 1.89
C ASP A 61 -1.43 -8.62 1.14
N ALA A 62 -0.72 -7.51 0.98
CA ALA A 62 -1.23 -6.31 0.33
C ALA A 62 -1.60 -6.56 -1.14
N LEU A 63 -0.81 -7.36 -1.87
CA LEU A 63 -1.07 -7.71 -3.26
C LEU A 63 -2.13 -8.82 -3.42
N ALA A 64 -2.57 -9.43 -2.31
CA ALA A 64 -3.46 -10.59 -2.29
C ALA A 64 -2.94 -11.71 -3.22
N ARG A 65 -1.67 -12.09 -3.05
CA ARG A 65 -0.96 -13.03 -3.90
C ARG A 65 -1.71 -14.36 -4.01
N ASP A 66 -2.09 -14.75 -5.23
CA ASP A 66 -2.66 -16.06 -5.51
C ASP A 66 -1.56 -17.03 -5.95
N VAL A 67 -1.19 -17.95 -5.08
CA VAL A 67 -0.14 -18.95 -5.32
C VAL A 67 -0.51 -19.97 -6.41
N ASN A 68 -1.79 -20.10 -6.74
CA ASN A 68 -2.28 -21.02 -7.78
C ASN A 68 -2.20 -20.41 -9.16
N VAL A 69 -1.95 -19.10 -9.28
CA VAL A 69 -1.83 -18.39 -10.54
C VAL A 69 -0.36 -18.26 -10.90
N LEU A 70 -0.01 -18.62 -12.14
CA LEU A 70 1.33 -18.40 -12.66
C LEU A 70 1.68 -16.90 -12.63
N PRO A 71 2.83 -16.52 -12.09
CA PRO A 71 3.21 -15.12 -12.00
C PRO A 71 3.37 -14.49 -13.37
N SER A 72 2.73 -13.34 -13.56
CA SER A 72 2.92 -12.49 -14.73
C SER A 72 4.14 -11.58 -14.58
N HIS A 73 4.45 -11.21 -13.35
CA HIS A 73 5.57 -10.35 -13.00
C HIS A 73 6.25 -10.83 -11.72
N ARG A 74 7.52 -10.41 -11.53
CA ARG A 74 8.28 -10.60 -10.30
C ARG A 74 8.67 -9.26 -9.73
N LEU A 75 8.35 -9.04 -8.46
CA LEU A 75 8.74 -7.88 -7.70
C LEU A 75 10.01 -8.23 -6.90
N VAL A 76 11.12 -7.62 -7.28
CA VAL A 76 12.39 -7.72 -6.54
C VAL A 76 12.68 -6.39 -5.85
N PHE A 77 13.22 -6.41 -4.64
CA PHE A 77 13.44 -5.21 -3.88
C PHE A 77 14.66 -5.31 -2.96
N THR A 78 15.13 -4.17 -2.50
CA THR A 78 16.14 -4.02 -1.45
C THR A 78 15.59 -3.12 -0.35
N VAL A 79 15.94 -3.40 0.91
CA VAL A 79 15.50 -2.63 2.07
C VAL A 79 16.71 -1.96 2.72
N LYS A 80 16.56 -0.69 3.04
CA LYS A 80 17.51 0.06 3.86
C LYS A 80 16.79 0.62 5.07
N GLU A 81 17.28 0.29 6.27
CA GLU A 81 16.79 0.84 7.52
C GLU A 81 17.79 1.81 8.11
N MET A 82 17.28 2.93 8.62
CA MET A 82 18.04 3.90 9.41
C MET A 82 17.24 4.29 10.65
N ARG A 83 17.88 4.27 11.79
CA ARG A 83 17.27 4.60 13.08
C ARG A 83 17.94 5.82 13.68
N TYR A 84 17.14 6.79 14.07
CA TYR A 84 17.57 8.05 14.66
C TYR A 84 17.00 8.21 16.06
N ALA A 85 17.83 8.55 17.03
CA ALA A 85 17.37 8.98 18.34
C ALA A 85 16.72 10.36 18.22
N ARG A 86 15.47 10.50 18.71
CA ARG A 86 14.71 11.76 18.65
C ARG A 86 14.43 12.36 20.01
N GLY A 87 14.25 11.55 21.02
CA GLY A 87 14.12 11.99 22.42
C GLY A 87 15.31 11.51 23.22
N VAL A 88 16.00 12.43 23.88
CA VAL A 88 17.14 12.11 24.74
C VAL A 88 16.85 12.66 26.13
N ARG A 89 16.96 11.79 27.14
CA ARG A 89 16.80 12.14 28.55
C ARG A 89 18.04 12.88 29.07
N VAL A 90 17.93 13.43 30.25
CA VAL A 90 19.03 14.12 30.95
C VAL A 90 20.23 13.22 31.26
N ASP A 91 19.99 11.89 31.31
CA ASP A 91 21.03 10.86 31.46
C ASP A 91 21.64 10.41 30.11
N ASN A 92 21.35 11.13 29.04
CA ASN A 92 21.83 10.88 27.67
C ASN A 92 21.32 9.58 27.04
N VAL A 93 20.26 8.97 27.59
CA VAL A 93 19.60 7.78 27.03
C VAL A 93 18.45 8.19 26.13
N ALA A 94 18.40 7.63 24.94
CA ALA A 94 17.30 7.87 24.01
C ALA A 94 16.05 7.12 24.46
N ASN A 95 14.91 7.85 24.59
CA ASN A 95 13.61 7.30 24.94
C ASN A 95 12.64 7.25 23.75
N ARG A 96 12.98 7.87 22.62
CA ARG A 96 12.21 7.84 21.38
C ARG A 96 13.11 7.67 20.18
N TYR A 97 12.71 6.81 19.27
CA TYR A 97 13.41 6.58 18.02
C TYR A 97 12.49 6.85 16.83
N GLU A 98 13.08 7.33 15.76
CA GLU A 98 12.49 7.38 14.43
C GLU A 98 13.18 6.33 13.56
N LEU A 99 12.39 5.40 13.04
CA LEU A 99 12.82 4.40 12.08
C LEU A 99 12.42 4.87 10.68
N ASN A 100 13.41 4.99 9.81
CA ASN A 100 13.22 5.30 8.40
C ASN A 100 13.55 4.04 7.58
N MET A 101 12.53 3.47 6.93
CA MET A 101 12.66 2.31 6.07
C MET A 101 12.48 2.74 4.62
N THR A 102 13.48 2.52 3.80
CA THR A 102 13.45 2.78 2.35
C THR A 102 13.48 1.46 1.61
N VAL A 103 12.46 1.20 0.79
CA VAL A 103 12.34 0.02 -0.07
C VAL A 103 12.49 0.48 -1.52
N ASN A 104 13.59 0.10 -2.16
CA ASN A 104 13.77 0.30 -3.60
C ASN A 104 13.37 -0.98 -4.31
N TRP A 105 12.45 -0.89 -5.27
CA TRP A 105 11.86 -2.05 -5.91
C TRP A 105 11.89 -1.95 -7.43
N ARG A 106 11.87 -3.11 -8.08
CA ARG A 106 11.79 -3.28 -9.53
C ARG A 106 10.79 -4.39 -9.84
N LEU A 107 9.93 -4.12 -10.80
CA LEU A 107 8.98 -5.10 -11.35
C LEU A 107 9.56 -5.63 -12.66
N LEU A 108 9.73 -6.94 -12.72
CA LEU A 108 10.25 -7.65 -13.88
C LEU A 108 9.13 -8.45 -14.52
N ASP A 109 9.08 -8.49 -15.83
CA ASP A 109 8.23 -9.44 -16.57
C ASP A 109 8.71 -10.87 -16.27
N ALA A 110 7.79 -11.75 -15.86
CA ALA A 110 8.15 -13.09 -15.40
C ALA A 110 8.70 -14.01 -16.51
N LYS A 111 8.36 -13.74 -17.78
CA LYS A 111 8.78 -14.54 -18.94
C LYS A 111 10.11 -14.07 -19.51
N THR A 112 10.27 -12.77 -19.64
CA THR A 112 11.44 -12.17 -20.31
C THR A 112 12.53 -11.73 -19.33
N GLY A 113 12.20 -11.56 -18.05
CA GLY A 113 13.09 -10.99 -17.05
C GLY A 113 13.35 -9.48 -17.22
N GLN A 114 12.72 -8.84 -18.20
CA GLN A 114 12.92 -7.42 -18.46
C GLN A 114 12.22 -6.57 -17.39
N GLN A 115 12.87 -5.49 -16.97
CA GLN A 115 12.28 -4.53 -16.05
C GLN A 115 11.20 -3.71 -16.75
N VAL A 116 9.97 -3.78 -16.24
CA VAL A 116 8.82 -3.04 -16.77
C VAL A 116 8.47 -1.81 -15.95
N ARG A 117 8.87 -1.79 -14.66
CA ARG A 117 8.68 -0.65 -13.76
C ARG A 117 9.70 -0.69 -12.62
N ALA A 118 9.98 0.46 -12.03
CA ALA A 118 10.76 0.59 -10.80
C ALA A 118 10.23 1.76 -9.97
N GLY A 119 10.51 1.73 -8.68
CA GLY A 119 10.13 2.79 -7.77
C GLY A 119 10.81 2.67 -6.42
N SER A 120 10.45 3.57 -5.53
CA SER A 120 10.93 3.59 -4.15
C SER A 120 9.78 3.96 -3.22
N ALA A 121 9.68 3.25 -2.09
CA ALA A 121 8.78 3.58 -1.01
C ALA A 121 9.57 3.91 0.24
N ASN A 122 9.21 5.01 0.90
CA ASN A 122 9.81 5.41 2.17
C ASN A 122 8.73 5.40 3.24
N ALA A 123 9.01 4.73 4.37
CA ALA A 123 8.17 4.70 5.56
C ALA A 123 8.94 5.25 6.74
N VAL A 124 8.33 6.18 7.47
CA VAL A 124 8.90 6.80 8.67
C VAL A 124 7.97 6.52 9.83
N VAL A 125 8.47 5.82 10.84
CA VAL A 125 7.71 5.42 12.02
C VAL A 125 8.47 5.85 13.26
N THR A 126 7.76 6.35 14.26
CA THR A 126 8.34 6.62 15.58
C THR A 126 7.87 5.56 16.57
N TYR A 127 8.75 5.20 17.51
CA TYR A 127 8.42 4.35 18.64
C TYR A 127 9.18 4.80 19.89
N ASP A 128 8.56 4.59 21.04
CA ASP A 128 9.18 4.86 22.33
C ASP A 128 9.96 3.63 22.80
N SER A 129 11.17 3.85 23.33
CA SER A 129 11.99 2.82 23.93
C SER A 129 11.79 2.82 25.44
N ALA A 130 11.42 1.68 26.00
CA ALA A 130 11.35 1.50 27.45
C ALA A 130 12.74 1.26 28.03
N ASP A 131 12.88 1.55 29.34
CA ASP A 131 14.13 1.29 30.09
C ASP A 131 14.38 -0.24 30.24
N GLN A 132 13.33 -1.04 30.12
CA GLN A 132 13.41 -2.50 30.20
C GLN A 132 13.86 -3.08 28.86
N PRO A 133 14.94 -3.91 28.81
CA PRO A 133 15.52 -4.39 27.54
C PRO A 133 14.52 -5.15 26.65
N TYR A 134 13.69 -6.02 27.22
CA TYR A 134 12.70 -6.78 26.46
C TYR A 134 11.62 -5.90 25.85
N ALA A 135 11.15 -4.89 26.61
CA ALA A 135 10.16 -3.93 26.10
C ALA A 135 10.75 -3.05 25.00
N ALA A 136 12.02 -2.66 25.11
CA ALA A 136 12.72 -1.90 24.07
C ALA A 136 12.84 -2.72 22.76
N ILE A 137 13.17 -4.02 22.84
CA ILE A 137 13.23 -4.92 21.69
C ILE A 137 11.85 -5.07 21.06
N ALA A 138 10.80 -5.31 21.86
CA ALA A 138 9.43 -5.43 21.37
C ALA A 138 8.95 -4.18 20.65
N ALA A 139 9.23 -2.99 21.21
CA ALA A 139 8.89 -1.71 20.60
C ALA A 139 9.63 -1.48 19.26
N GLN A 140 10.89 -1.89 19.18
CA GLN A 140 11.65 -1.84 17.91
C GLN A 140 11.04 -2.78 16.86
N GLN A 141 10.67 -4.00 17.23
CA GLN A 141 10.06 -4.97 16.33
C GLN A 141 8.72 -4.48 15.81
N ASP A 142 7.85 -3.96 16.69
CA ASP A 142 6.58 -3.34 16.29
C ASP A 142 6.80 -2.16 15.33
N GLY A 143 7.81 -1.32 15.61
CA GLY A 143 8.19 -0.24 14.71
C GLY A 143 8.60 -0.74 13.31
N GLN A 144 9.34 -1.83 13.22
CA GLN A 144 9.73 -2.45 11.95
C GLN A 144 8.52 -3.01 11.20
N GLU A 145 7.59 -3.68 11.88
CA GLU A 145 6.38 -4.22 11.28
C GLU A 145 5.48 -3.12 10.72
N ARG A 146 5.26 -2.05 11.49
CA ARG A 146 4.50 -0.88 11.00
C ARG A 146 5.17 -0.19 9.80
N ALA A 147 6.49 -0.07 9.80
CA ALA A 147 7.23 0.50 8.68
C ALA A 147 7.13 -0.38 7.42
N ALA A 148 7.20 -1.71 7.57
CA ALA A 148 7.03 -2.65 6.48
C ALA A 148 5.62 -2.58 5.88
N THR A 149 4.57 -2.53 6.73
CA THR A 149 3.17 -2.37 6.31
C THR A 149 2.96 -1.08 5.52
N GLU A 150 3.50 0.04 6.00
CA GLU A 150 3.36 1.34 5.31
C GLU A 150 4.12 1.34 3.96
N ALA A 151 5.32 0.75 3.91
CA ALA A 151 6.08 0.62 2.68
C ALA A 151 5.37 -0.28 1.66
N ALA A 152 4.86 -1.43 2.09
CA ALA A 152 4.10 -2.36 1.25
C ALA A 152 2.85 -1.70 0.66
N ARG A 153 2.09 -0.95 1.48
CA ARG A 153 0.92 -0.20 1.03
C ARG A 153 1.26 0.83 -0.05
N LYS A 154 2.35 1.58 0.11
CA LYS A 154 2.80 2.55 -0.91
C LYS A 154 3.15 1.86 -2.23
N ILE A 155 3.86 0.74 -2.16
CA ILE A 155 4.20 -0.06 -3.34
C ILE A 155 2.94 -0.61 -4.00
N GLN A 156 1.99 -1.16 -3.23
CA GLN A 156 0.70 -1.63 -3.73
C GLN A 156 -0.05 -0.55 -4.49
N LEU A 157 -0.14 0.66 -3.93
CA LEU A 157 -0.82 1.79 -4.58
C LEU A 157 -0.16 2.18 -5.91
N ASP A 158 1.18 2.21 -5.95
CA ASP A 158 1.92 2.54 -7.17
C ASP A 158 1.72 1.46 -8.26
N LEU A 159 1.76 0.18 -7.89
CA LEU A 159 1.51 -0.93 -8.79
C LEU A 159 0.05 -0.96 -9.28
N ALA A 160 -0.92 -0.68 -8.41
CA ALA A 160 -2.33 -0.61 -8.77
C ALA A 160 -2.59 0.52 -9.77
N ALA A 161 -2.02 1.71 -9.54
CA ALA A 161 -2.12 2.84 -10.46
C ALA A 161 -1.50 2.53 -11.83
N TRP A 162 -0.35 1.85 -11.85
CA TRP A 162 0.29 1.41 -13.09
C TRP A 162 -0.55 0.39 -13.85
N LEU A 163 -1.14 -0.61 -13.16
CA LEU A 163 -2.02 -1.59 -13.79
C LEU A 163 -3.30 -0.94 -14.33
N ALA A 164 -3.88 0.00 -13.60
CA ALA A 164 -5.06 0.75 -14.05
C ALA A 164 -4.79 1.55 -15.31
N GLY A 165 -3.62 2.21 -15.42
CA GLY A 165 -3.22 2.97 -16.61
C GLY A 165 -2.92 2.11 -17.84
N ARG A 166 -2.76 0.79 -17.70
CA ARG A 166 -2.58 -0.17 -18.81
C ARG A 166 -3.90 -0.80 -19.27
N ALA A 167 -4.94 -0.68 -18.45
CA ALA A 167 -6.26 -1.24 -18.73
C ALA A 167 -7.20 -0.22 -19.42
N ALA A 168 -6.82 1.06 -19.45
CA ALA A 168 -7.50 2.14 -20.15
C ALA A 168 -6.97 2.27 -21.58
#